data_e0a827d9f7ef90beebca4ef05471f1d0
#
_entry.id   e0a827d9f7ef90beebca4ef05471f1d0
#
_cell.length_a   1.000
_cell.length_b   1.000
_cell.length_c   1.000
_cell.angle_alpha   90.00
_cell.angle_beta   90.00
_cell.angle_gamma   90.00
#
_symmetry.space_group_name_H-M   'P 1'
#
loop_
_entity.id
_entity.type
_entity.pdbx_description
1 polymer ?
#
loop_
_entity_poly.entity_id
_entity_poly.type
_entity_poly.pdbx_seq_one_letter_code
_entity_poly.pdbx_strand_id
1 'polypeptide(L)'
;MKEYMIYGAELDEKYQIPIVPACSLDYLPEDSIDFGESFSQKIKGHRKLNVNFYIDDSKFQRLWNNPDKYLEHLKCFHSVCMPDFSIATGDCGMPFALNLYNVYRNHALAHYMLLNGIRVIPSVGIPDKDNYDLCFAGYSKGGVIAVCTNGRVRAKAARIEFCEGFKVMIDMLQPHTVLIVGKIPDELNTDVKIVNYKSRNQKVNEGFSNGNKNNKITEKTETD
;
A
#
# COMPACT_ATOMS: atom_id res chain seq x y z
N MET A 1 -14.71 -1.69 -21.49
CA MET A 1 -13.35 -2.12 -21.08
C MET A 1 -12.48 -0.89 -20.96
N LYS A 2 -11.44 -0.88 -20.10
CA LYS A 2 -10.59 0.33 -19.87
C LYS A 2 -9.20 0.16 -20.51
N GLU A 3 -9.17 -0.26 -21.77
CA GLU A 3 -7.96 -0.58 -22.52
C GLU A 3 -6.98 0.61 -22.62
N TYR A 4 -7.51 1.84 -22.61
CA TYR A 4 -6.69 3.05 -22.66
C TYR A 4 -5.74 3.17 -21.44
N MET A 5 -6.08 2.54 -20.32
CA MET A 5 -5.24 2.58 -19.12
C MET A 5 -3.97 1.75 -19.24
N ILE A 6 -3.94 0.79 -20.15
CA ILE A 6 -2.79 -0.09 -20.39
C ILE A 6 -2.13 0.16 -21.76
N TYR A 7 -2.46 1.26 -22.42
CA TYR A 7 -1.87 1.57 -23.72
C TYR A 7 -0.35 1.69 -23.59
N GLY A 8 0.36 0.93 -24.44
CA GLY A 8 1.83 0.89 -24.43
C GLY A 8 2.45 0.15 -23.23
N ALA A 9 1.65 -0.52 -22.39
CA ALA A 9 2.17 -1.33 -21.30
C ALA A 9 2.91 -2.56 -21.83
N GLU A 10 4.05 -2.87 -21.25
CA GLU A 10 4.61 -4.22 -21.29
C GLU A 10 3.76 -5.11 -20.38
N LEU A 11 3.44 -6.31 -20.85
CA LEU A 11 2.59 -7.25 -20.13
C LEU A 11 3.42 -8.44 -19.63
N ASP A 12 3.10 -8.90 -18.44
CA ASP A 12 3.63 -10.15 -17.89
C ASP A 12 3.21 -11.34 -18.77
N GLU A 13 4.10 -12.29 -18.97
CA GLU A 13 3.89 -13.41 -19.89
C GLU A 13 2.78 -14.36 -19.44
N LYS A 14 2.63 -14.56 -18.14
CA LYS A 14 1.73 -15.58 -17.58
C LYS A 14 0.31 -15.07 -17.41
N TYR A 15 0.16 -13.91 -16.82
CA TYR A 15 -1.15 -13.36 -16.42
C TYR A 15 -1.63 -12.21 -17.31
N GLN A 16 -0.78 -11.74 -18.23
CA GLN A 16 -1.08 -10.65 -19.17
C GLN A 16 -1.51 -9.36 -18.42
N ILE A 17 -0.90 -9.11 -17.27
CA ILE A 17 -1.08 -7.89 -16.50
C ILE A 17 0.03 -6.90 -16.82
N PRO A 18 -0.21 -5.57 -16.77
CA PRO A 18 0.83 -4.57 -16.99
C PRO A 18 2.00 -4.73 -16.01
N ILE A 19 3.23 -4.68 -16.52
CA ILE A 19 4.42 -4.66 -15.67
C ILE A 19 4.58 -3.27 -15.05
N VAL A 20 4.65 -3.24 -13.71
CA VAL A 20 4.94 -2.01 -12.96
C VAL A 20 6.44 -1.89 -12.79
N PRO A 21 7.07 -0.81 -13.31
CA PRO A 21 8.51 -0.61 -13.24
C PRO A 21 8.98 -0.39 -11.79
N ALA A 22 10.26 -0.70 -11.55
CA ALA A 22 10.90 -0.41 -10.27
C ALA A 22 10.85 1.11 -9.98
N CYS A 23 10.41 1.47 -8.77
CA CYS A 23 10.34 2.85 -8.35
C CYS A 23 11.69 3.33 -7.83
N SER A 24 12.19 4.45 -8.34
CA SER A 24 13.33 5.16 -7.80
C SER A 24 12.88 6.46 -7.15
N LEU A 25 13.37 6.74 -5.95
CA LEU A 25 13.06 7.96 -5.20
C LEU A 25 14.35 8.70 -4.84
N ASP A 26 14.40 10.00 -5.14
CA ASP A 26 15.52 10.87 -4.75
C ASP A 26 15.60 11.04 -3.23
N TYR A 27 14.43 11.07 -2.59
CA TYR A 27 14.25 11.07 -1.13
C TYR A 27 12.96 10.33 -0.77
N LEU A 28 12.86 9.87 0.47
CA LEU A 28 11.68 9.14 0.94
C LEU A 28 10.61 10.12 1.45
N PRO A 29 9.31 9.80 1.29
CA PRO A 29 8.24 10.62 1.86
C PRO A 29 8.35 10.70 3.39
N GLU A 30 8.00 11.85 3.97
CA GLU A 30 8.05 12.04 5.43
C GLU A 30 6.93 11.24 6.15
N ASP A 31 5.78 11.06 5.49
CA ASP A 31 4.66 10.27 6.04
C ASP A 31 3.84 9.64 4.90
N SER A 32 2.99 8.69 5.27
CA SER A 32 2.03 8.04 4.37
C SER A 32 0.61 8.21 4.90
N ILE A 33 -0.30 8.67 4.04
CA ILE A 33 -1.71 8.90 4.34
C ILE A 33 -2.58 8.07 3.41
N ASP A 34 -3.80 7.73 3.84
CA ASP A 34 -4.70 7.01 2.95
C ASP A 34 -5.37 7.92 1.90
N PHE A 35 -5.87 7.31 0.82
CA PHE A 35 -6.53 8.01 -0.28
C PHE A 35 -7.73 8.85 0.19
N GLY A 36 -8.47 8.41 1.22
CA GLY A 36 -9.58 9.19 1.78
C GLY A 36 -9.08 10.44 2.52
N GLU A 37 -8.01 10.31 3.29
CA GLU A 37 -7.39 11.41 4.02
C GLU A 37 -6.81 12.47 3.08
N SER A 38 -6.32 12.06 1.91
CA SER A 38 -5.67 12.95 0.93
C SER A 38 -6.56 14.13 0.50
N PHE A 39 -7.89 14.01 0.62
CA PHE A 39 -8.85 15.07 0.31
C PHE A 39 -9.15 16.02 1.47
N SER A 40 -8.56 15.79 2.64
CA SER A 40 -8.78 16.65 3.80
C SER A 40 -8.11 18.01 3.63
N GLN A 41 -8.85 19.10 3.85
CA GLN A 41 -8.30 20.46 3.84
C GLN A 41 -7.25 20.70 4.94
N LYS A 42 -7.16 19.80 5.93
CA LYS A 42 -6.15 19.86 7.00
C LYS A 42 -4.78 19.38 6.54
N ILE A 43 -4.69 18.66 5.42
CA ILE A 43 -3.43 18.15 4.90
C ILE A 43 -2.59 19.30 4.35
N LYS A 44 -1.35 19.39 4.83
CA LYS A 44 -0.33 20.35 4.38
C LYS A 44 0.91 19.58 3.93
N GLY A 45 1.70 20.21 3.08
CA GLY A 45 2.98 19.62 2.65
C GLY A 45 2.82 18.41 1.74
N HIS A 46 1.83 18.41 0.84
CA HIS A 46 1.56 17.30 -0.10
C HIS A 46 2.82 16.73 -0.75
N ARG A 47 3.79 17.57 -1.12
CA ARG A 47 5.08 17.17 -1.72
C ARG A 47 5.97 16.33 -0.81
N LYS A 48 5.61 16.17 0.45
CA LYS A 48 6.34 15.37 1.45
C LYS A 48 5.60 14.08 1.82
N LEU A 49 4.36 13.91 1.32
CA LEU A 49 3.48 12.82 1.71
C LEU A 49 3.33 11.81 0.58
N ASN A 50 3.29 10.52 0.96
CA ASN A 50 2.85 9.44 0.10
C ASN A 50 1.36 9.18 0.31
N VAL A 51 0.63 8.89 -0.78
CA VAL A 51 -0.77 8.44 -0.71
C VAL A 51 -0.80 6.92 -0.86
N ASN A 52 -1.45 6.22 0.07
CA ASN A 52 -1.67 4.78 0.01
C ASN A 52 -3.16 4.43 -0.11
N PHE A 53 -3.45 3.17 -0.47
CA PHE A 53 -4.80 2.63 -0.65
C PHE A 53 -5.12 1.49 0.33
N TYR A 54 -4.43 1.41 1.47
CA TYR A 54 -4.61 0.37 2.48
C TYR A 54 -5.86 0.62 3.34
N ILE A 55 -6.98 0.77 2.65
CA ILE A 55 -8.33 1.00 3.18
C ILE A 55 -9.30 0.09 2.43
N ASP A 56 -10.54 0.02 2.89
CA ASP A 56 -11.60 -0.75 2.23
C ASP A 56 -11.76 -0.37 0.76
N ASP A 57 -11.89 -1.36 -0.13
CA ASP A 57 -11.98 -1.21 -1.59
C ASP A 57 -13.08 -0.22 -2.00
N SER A 58 -14.22 -0.23 -1.30
CA SER A 58 -15.35 0.67 -1.59
C SER A 58 -14.98 2.16 -1.48
N LYS A 59 -13.99 2.49 -0.65
CA LYS A 59 -13.54 3.88 -0.42
C LYS A 59 -12.73 4.43 -1.57
N PHE A 60 -12.10 3.57 -2.37
CA PHE A 60 -11.33 3.99 -3.55
C PHE A 60 -11.79 3.36 -4.87
N GLN A 61 -12.84 2.55 -4.88
CA GLN A 61 -13.46 2.03 -6.10
C GLN A 61 -13.75 3.15 -7.12
N ARG A 62 -14.03 4.35 -6.66
CA ARG A 62 -14.24 5.56 -7.48
C ARG A 62 -13.02 5.92 -8.35
N LEU A 63 -11.80 5.58 -7.92
CA LEU A 63 -10.58 5.77 -8.72
C LEU A 63 -10.60 4.84 -9.94
N TRP A 64 -10.97 3.58 -9.76
CA TRP A 64 -11.15 2.65 -10.88
C TRP A 64 -12.27 3.10 -11.81
N ASN A 65 -13.38 3.60 -11.28
CA ASN A 65 -14.54 3.99 -12.07
C ASN A 65 -14.26 5.19 -12.98
N ASN A 66 -13.54 6.19 -12.46
CA ASN A 66 -13.18 7.41 -13.19
C ASN A 66 -11.79 7.91 -12.77
N PRO A 67 -10.69 7.31 -13.28
CA PRO A 67 -9.33 7.64 -12.86
C PRO A 67 -8.95 9.08 -13.20
N ASP A 68 -9.36 9.60 -14.35
CA ASP A 68 -8.99 10.95 -14.82
C ASP A 68 -9.33 12.05 -13.81
N LYS A 69 -10.43 11.87 -13.11
CA LYS A 69 -10.89 12.82 -12.09
C LYS A 69 -9.89 13.03 -10.95
N TYR A 70 -9.02 12.06 -10.72
CA TYR A 70 -8.11 12.05 -9.55
C TYR A 70 -6.65 12.30 -9.90
N LEU A 71 -6.27 12.29 -11.19
CA LEU A 71 -4.88 12.45 -11.61
C LEU A 71 -4.25 13.76 -11.11
N GLU A 72 -4.90 14.89 -11.34
CA GLU A 72 -4.36 16.20 -10.93
C GLU A 72 -4.23 16.32 -9.41
N HIS A 73 -5.16 15.73 -8.66
CA HIS A 73 -5.06 15.66 -7.21
C HIS A 73 -3.86 14.82 -6.76
N LEU A 74 -3.70 13.63 -7.31
CA LEU A 74 -2.61 12.72 -6.94
C LEU A 74 -1.23 13.24 -7.34
N LYS A 75 -1.11 13.99 -8.44
CA LYS A 75 0.13 14.67 -8.85
C LYS A 75 0.66 15.68 -7.83
N CYS A 76 -0.19 16.18 -6.94
CA CYS A 76 0.23 17.11 -5.90
C CYS A 76 1.10 16.47 -4.83
N PHE A 77 1.06 15.15 -4.67
CA PHE A 77 1.79 14.42 -3.63
C PHE A 77 3.22 14.06 -4.06
N HIS A 78 4.04 13.68 -3.06
CA HIS A 78 5.39 13.18 -3.29
C HIS A 78 5.38 11.94 -4.17
N SER A 79 4.56 10.99 -3.79
CA SER A 79 4.38 9.70 -4.47
C SER A 79 3.02 9.10 -4.12
N VAL A 80 2.64 8.09 -4.87
CA VAL A 80 1.39 7.36 -4.68
C VAL A 80 1.72 5.87 -4.67
N CYS A 81 1.31 5.12 -3.67
CA CYS A 81 1.35 3.67 -3.73
C CYS A 81 0.44 3.17 -4.85
N MET A 82 0.81 2.11 -5.52
CA MET A 82 -0.10 1.38 -6.40
C MET A 82 -1.39 1.06 -5.64
N PRO A 83 -2.58 1.19 -6.24
CA PRO A 83 -3.83 0.77 -5.62
C PRO A 83 -3.77 -0.67 -5.14
N ASP A 84 -4.50 -0.97 -4.06
CA ASP A 84 -4.44 -2.26 -3.36
C ASP A 84 -5.85 -2.86 -3.25
N PHE A 85 -6.50 -3.11 -4.40
CA PHE A 85 -7.74 -3.89 -4.41
C PHE A 85 -7.48 -5.25 -3.80
N SER A 86 -8.34 -5.64 -2.88
CA SER A 86 -8.16 -6.80 -2.03
C SER A 86 -7.96 -8.09 -2.81
N ILE A 87 -6.95 -8.85 -2.41
CA ILE A 87 -6.71 -10.22 -2.85
C ILE A 87 -6.95 -11.09 -1.61
N ALA A 88 -7.97 -11.94 -1.67
CA ALA A 88 -8.31 -12.85 -0.60
C ALA A 88 -8.08 -14.29 -1.06
N THR A 89 -7.17 -14.97 -0.40
CA THR A 89 -6.71 -16.32 -0.70
C THR A 89 -7.03 -17.26 0.47
N GLY A 90 -6.82 -18.56 0.30
CA GLY A 90 -7.15 -19.58 1.28
C GLY A 90 -8.60 -20.06 1.20
N ASP A 91 -9.04 -20.88 2.17
CA ASP A 91 -10.31 -21.62 2.16
C ASP A 91 -11.56 -20.75 2.07
N CYS A 92 -11.49 -19.52 2.60
CA CYS A 92 -12.57 -18.53 2.56
C CYS A 92 -12.29 -17.38 1.59
N GLY A 93 -11.35 -17.59 0.68
CA GLY A 93 -10.89 -16.58 -0.27
C GLY A 93 -11.87 -16.30 -1.41
N MET A 94 -11.55 -15.29 -2.20
CA MET A 94 -12.25 -15.03 -3.45
C MET A 94 -11.84 -16.03 -4.53
N PRO A 95 -12.75 -16.34 -5.49
CA PRO A 95 -12.39 -17.11 -6.67
C PRO A 95 -11.15 -16.53 -7.38
N PHE A 96 -10.31 -17.42 -7.92
CA PHE A 96 -9.07 -17.03 -8.61
C PHE A 96 -9.27 -15.92 -9.66
N ALA A 97 -10.37 -16.02 -10.44
CA ALA A 97 -10.68 -15.03 -11.47
C ALA A 97 -10.90 -13.62 -10.90
N LEU A 98 -11.48 -13.50 -9.69
CA LEU A 98 -11.64 -12.20 -9.02
C LEU A 98 -10.32 -11.69 -8.44
N ASN A 99 -9.48 -12.56 -7.89
CA ASN A 99 -8.15 -12.21 -7.44
C ASN A 99 -7.31 -11.71 -8.62
N LEU A 100 -7.28 -12.43 -9.74
CA LEU A 100 -6.59 -12.02 -10.97
C LEU A 100 -7.14 -10.68 -11.49
N TYR A 101 -8.44 -10.47 -11.47
CA TYR A 101 -9.04 -9.21 -11.89
C TYR A 101 -8.61 -8.04 -10.97
N ASN A 102 -8.49 -8.27 -9.66
CA ASN A 102 -8.02 -7.25 -8.72
C ASN A 102 -6.54 -6.94 -8.93
N VAL A 103 -5.69 -7.95 -9.14
CA VAL A 103 -4.28 -7.75 -9.53
C VAL A 103 -4.21 -6.93 -10.81
N TYR A 104 -4.98 -7.31 -11.86
CA TYR A 104 -5.04 -6.54 -13.10
C TYR A 104 -5.43 -5.07 -12.86
N ARG A 105 -6.46 -4.81 -12.05
CA ARG A 105 -6.89 -3.42 -11.76
C ARG A 105 -5.80 -2.60 -11.07
N ASN A 106 -5.10 -3.21 -10.12
CA ASN A 106 -4.01 -2.58 -9.39
C ASN A 106 -2.90 -2.16 -10.35
N HIS A 107 -2.48 -3.07 -11.22
CA HIS A 107 -1.42 -2.85 -12.20
C HIS A 107 -1.84 -1.86 -13.31
N ALA A 108 -3.05 -1.97 -13.82
CA ALA A 108 -3.57 -1.06 -14.83
C ALA A 108 -3.67 0.39 -14.33
N LEU A 109 -4.14 0.59 -13.09
CA LEU A 109 -4.15 1.91 -12.45
C LEU A 109 -2.74 2.45 -12.23
N ALA A 110 -1.81 1.60 -11.76
CA ALA A 110 -0.42 1.99 -11.56
C ALA A 110 0.21 2.46 -12.88
N HIS A 111 0.06 1.67 -13.95
CA HIS A 111 0.55 2.03 -15.28
C HIS A 111 -0.06 3.35 -15.76
N TYR A 112 -1.38 3.51 -15.63
CA TYR A 112 -2.08 4.73 -16.05
C TYR A 112 -1.62 5.97 -15.27
N MET A 113 -1.41 5.85 -13.98
CA MET A 113 -0.85 6.93 -13.16
C MET A 113 0.57 7.29 -13.59
N LEU A 114 1.43 6.29 -13.90
CA LEU A 114 2.79 6.50 -14.41
C LEU A 114 2.76 7.24 -15.76
N LEU A 115 1.91 6.82 -16.71
CA LEU A 115 1.74 7.52 -18.01
C LEU A 115 1.34 8.99 -17.84
N ASN A 116 0.63 9.30 -16.77
CA ASN A 116 0.20 10.66 -16.44
C ASN A 116 1.19 11.43 -15.55
N GLY A 117 2.42 10.94 -15.37
CA GLY A 117 3.48 11.63 -14.64
C GLY A 117 3.36 11.57 -13.12
N ILE A 118 2.55 10.66 -12.57
CA ILE A 118 2.49 10.40 -11.14
C ILE A 118 3.60 9.41 -10.78
N ARG A 119 4.36 9.71 -9.72
CA ARG A 119 5.37 8.80 -9.17
C ARG A 119 4.68 7.69 -8.38
N VAL A 120 4.67 6.48 -8.93
CA VAL A 120 4.01 5.32 -8.32
C VAL A 120 5.03 4.45 -7.61
N ILE A 121 4.74 4.09 -6.35
CA ILE A 121 5.48 3.08 -5.60
C ILE A 121 4.71 1.76 -5.72
N PRO A 122 5.31 0.69 -6.25
CA PRO A 122 4.67 -0.62 -6.32
C PRO A 122 4.19 -1.06 -4.92
N SER A 123 2.92 -1.41 -4.79
CA SER A 123 2.33 -1.97 -3.58
C SER A 123 2.23 -3.48 -3.72
N VAL A 124 2.83 -4.22 -2.81
CA VAL A 124 2.92 -5.67 -2.89
C VAL A 124 2.18 -6.30 -1.72
N GLY A 125 1.12 -7.04 -2.02
CA GLY A 125 0.42 -7.85 -1.03
C GLY A 125 1.22 -9.11 -0.71
N ILE A 126 1.27 -9.50 0.56
CA ILE A 126 1.86 -10.79 0.99
C ILE A 126 0.72 -11.80 1.13
N PRO A 127 0.48 -12.69 0.17
CA PRO A 127 -0.58 -13.70 0.24
C PRO A 127 -0.14 -14.93 1.06
N ASP A 128 -0.99 -15.96 1.11
CA ASP A 128 -0.54 -17.30 1.49
C ASP A 128 0.40 -17.90 0.40
N LYS A 129 1.14 -18.92 0.77
CA LYS A 129 2.22 -19.50 -0.05
C LYS A 129 1.78 -19.99 -1.44
N ASP A 130 0.53 -20.41 -1.58
CA ASP A 130 0.03 -20.99 -2.84
C ASP A 130 -0.28 -19.90 -3.89
N ASN A 131 -0.25 -18.62 -3.50
CA ASN A 131 -0.58 -17.47 -4.32
C ASN A 131 0.58 -16.50 -4.58
N TYR A 132 1.81 -16.85 -4.21
CA TYR A 132 2.99 -16.00 -4.46
C TYR A 132 3.17 -15.68 -5.95
N ASP A 133 2.97 -16.68 -6.79
CA ASP A 133 3.05 -16.56 -8.25
C ASP A 133 2.19 -15.43 -8.82
N LEU A 134 0.93 -15.35 -8.37
CA LEU A 134 0.00 -14.31 -8.80
C LEU A 134 0.32 -12.94 -8.18
N CYS A 135 0.59 -12.92 -6.88
CA CYS A 135 0.72 -11.67 -6.14
C CYS A 135 2.08 -10.99 -6.34
N PHE A 136 3.09 -11.71 -6.81
CA PHE A 136 4.41 -11.17 -7.12
C PHE A 136 4.68 -11.06 -8.64
N ALA A 137 3.68 -11.38 -9.48
CA ALA A 137 3.77 -11.19 -10.92
C ALA A 137 3.68 -9.71 -11.32
N GLY A 138 4.23 -9.38 -12.48
CA GLY A 138 4.11 -8.05 -13.07
C GLY A 138 4.86 -6.93 -12.36
N TYR A 139 5.87 -7.24 -11.56
CA TYR A 139 6.76 -6.25 -10.95
C TYR A 139 8.18 -6.33 -11.51
N SER A 140 8.77 -5.20 -11.85
CA SER A 140 10.21 -5.14 -12.12
C SER A 140 11.01 -5.27 -10.82
N LYS A 141 12.18 -5.92 -10.90
CA LYS A 141 13.06 -6.08 -9.75
C LYS A 141 13.74 -4.77 -9.34
N GLY A 142 14.03 -4.65 -8.04
CA GLY A 142 14.75 -3.52 -7.48
C GLY A 142 13.83 -2.39 -7.00
N GLY A 143 14.43 -1.25 -6.71
CA GLY A 143 13.71 -0.03 -6.34
C GLY A 143 13.11 -0.02 -4.93
N VAL A 144 12.13 0.84 -4.76
CA VAL A 144 11.33 1.02 -3.55
C VAL A 144 9.97 0.36 -3.75
N ILE A 145 9.54 -0.46 -2.81
CA ILE A 145 8.20 -1.06 -2.78
C ILE A 145 7.49 -0.73 -1.48
N ALA A 146 6.17 -0.86 -1.46
CA ALA A 146 5.34 -0.65 -0.27
C ALA A 146 4.58 -1.93 0.09
N VAL A 147 4.44 -2.18 1.39
CA VAL A 147 3.72 -3.33 1.96
C VAL A 147 2.82 -2.85 3.10
N CYS A 148 1.63 -3.42 3.22
CA CYS A 148 0.73 -3.17 4.34
C CYS A 148 0.66 -4.35 5.29
N THR A 149 0.76 -4.08 6.60
CA THR A 149 0.61 -5.09 7.65
C THR A 149 -0.77 -5.05 8.33
N ASN A 150 -1.64 -4.11 7.96
CA ASN A 150 -2.96 -3.97 8.56
C ASN A 150 -3.80 -5.25 8.39
N GLY A 151 -4.34 -5.75 9.50
CA GLY A 151 -5.17 -6.94 9.51
C GLY A 151 -4.43 -8.28 9.44
N ARG A 152 -3.14 -8.29 9.04
CA ARG A 152 -2.38 -9.52 8.78
C ARG A 152 -1.44 -9.96 9.90
N VAL A 153 -1.18 -9.09 10.88
CA VAL A 153 -0.17 -9.35 11.92
C VAL A 153 -0.75 -9.39 13.34
N ARG A 154 -2.03 -9.74 13.49
CA ARG A 154 -2.70 -9.81 14.81
C ARG A 154 -2.37 -11.10 15.55
N ALA A 155 -2.55 -12.25 14.92
CA ALA A 155 -2.24 -13.56 15.48
C ALA A 155 -0.78 -13.95 15.22
N LYS A 156 -0.17 -14.72 16.12
CA LYS A 156 1.22 -15.18 15.98
C LYS A 156 1.43 -15.99 14.70
N ALA A 157 0.52 -16.91 14.39
CA ALA A 157 0.62 -17.71 13.16
C ALA A 157 0.62 -16.82 11.91
N ALA A 158 -0.30 -15.83 11.83
CA ALA A 158 -0.36 -14.91 10.72
C ALA A 158 0.89 -14.02 10.60
N ARG A 159 1.55 -13.67 11.72
CA ARG A 159 2.82 -12.94 11.68
C ARG A 159 3.96 -13.79 11.11
N ILE A 160 4.02 -15.07 11.48
CA ILE A 160 5.03 -16.01 10.96
C ILE A 160 4.83 -16.17 9.45
N GLU A 161 3.61 -16.46 9.01
CA GLU A 161 3.27 -16.59 7.59
C GLU A 161 3.59 -15.32 6.79
N PHE A 162 3.26 -14.16 7.35
CA PHE A 162 3.64 -12.87 6.75
C PHE A 162 5.16 -12.73 6.59
N CYS A 163 5.94 -13.08 7.62
CA CYS A 163 7.41 -12.98 7.58
C CYS A 163 8.02 -13.95 6.55
N GLU A 164 7.46 -15.16 6.42
CA GLU A 164 7.87 -16.13 5.38
C GLU A 164 7.60 -15.58 3.97
N GLY A 165 6.38 -15.09 3.72
CA GLY A 165 6.02 -14.49 2.44
C GLY A 165 6.81 -13.21 2.14
N PHE A 166 7.10 -12.40 3.16
CA PHE A 166 7.94 -11.22 3.01
C PHE A 166 9.36 -11.59 2.54
N LYS A 167 9.95 -12.66 3.09
CA LYS A 167 11.25 -13.17 2.64
C LYS A 167 11.21 -13.60 1.17
N VAL A 168 10.19 -14.37 0.78
CA VAL A 168 10.02 -14.78 -0.62
C VAL A 168 9.88 -13.56 -1.54
N MET A 169 9.10 -12.56 -1.14
CA MET A 169 8.97 -11.29 -1.88
C MET A 169 10.32 -10.58 -2.06
N ILE A 170 11.15 -10.51 -1.01
CA ILE A 170 12.49 -9.92 -1.10
C ILE A 170 13.37 -10.69 -2.08
N ASP A 171 13.37 -12.02 -2.02
CA ASP A 171 14.16 -12.87 -2.90
C ASP A 171 13.72 -12.73 -4.38
N MET A 172 12.42 -12.61 -4.63
CA MET A 172 11.88 -12.49 -5.98
C MET A 172 12.02 -11.08 -6.58
N LEU A 173 11.69 -10.04 -5.81
CA LEU A 173 11.60 -8.66 -6.32
C LEU A 173 12.86 -7.84 -6.05
N GLN A 174 13.73 -8.26 -5.13
CA GLN A 174 15.04 -7.65 -4.83
C GLN A 174 14.97 -6.12 -4.59
N PRO A 175 14.01 -5.60 -3.80
CA PRO A 175 13.94 -4.18 -3.51
C PRO A 175 15.13 -3.74 -2.65
N HIS A 176 15.59 -2.50 -2.82
CA HIS A 176 16.59 -1.93 -1.91
C HIS A 176 15.96 -1.23 -0.69
N THR A 177 14.66 -0.91 -0.74
CA THR A 177 13.92 -0.28 0.37
C THR A 177 12.47 -0.75 0.35
N VAL A 178 11.95 -1.10 1.53
CA VAL A 178 10.53 -1.45 1.72
C VAL A 178 9.88 -0.44 2.64
N LEU A 179 8.82 0.21 2.16
CA LEU A 179 7.95 1.06 2.97
C LEU A 179 6.89 0.18 3.62
N ILE A 180 6.86 0.10 4.94
CA ILE A 180 5.83 -0.67 5.67
C ILE A 180 4.82 0.30 6.27
N VAL A 181 3.55 0.16 5.90
CA VAL A 181 2.45 0.89 6.52
C VAL A 181 1.74 -0.02 7.52
N GLY A 182 1.86 0.31 8.81
CA GLY A 182 1.32 -0.46 9.91
C GLY A 182 2.37 -0.93 10.92
N LYS A 183 2.00 -1.90 11.77
CA LYS A 183 2.91 -2.44 12.78
C LYS A 183 3.87 -3.44 12.14
N ILE A 184 5.18 -3.27 12.35
CA ILE A 184 6.18 -4.28 11.96
C ILE A 184 6.07 -5.45 12.93
N PRO A 185 5.97 -6.72 12.45
CA PRO A 185 6.04 -7.90 13.30
C PRO A 185 7.40 -8.00 14.00
N ASP A 186 7.39 -8.40 15.27
CA ASP A 186 8.63 -8.57 16.04
C ASP A 186 9.48 -9.73 15.47
N GLU A 187 8.83 -10.66 14.77
CA GLU A 187 9.45 -11.82 14.10
C GLU A 187 10.11 -11.47 12.75
N LEU A 188 9.90 -10.24 12.23
CA LEU A 188 10.46 -9.85 10.93
C LEU A 188 11.96 -9.59 11.05
N ASN A 189 12.74 -10.44 10.39
CA ASN A 189 14.19 -10.30 10.28
C ASN A 189 14.58 -10.17 8.80
N THR A 190 15.28 -9.06 8.45
CA THR A 190 15.68 -8.77 7.07
C THR A 190 16.81 -7.74 7.04
N ASP A 191 17.70 -7.84 6.07
CA ASP A 191 18.79 -6.87 5.82
C ASP A 191 18.34 -5.72 4.90
N VAL A 192 17.14 -5.82 4.30
CA VAL A 192 16.61 -4.78 3.43
C VAL A 192 16.23 -3.57 4.28
N LYS A 193 16.55 -2.37 3.78
CA LYS A 193 16.16 -1.13 4.43
C LYS A 193 14.64 -1.02 4.56
N ILE A 194 14.16 -0.89 5.81
CA ILE A 194 12.73 -0.67 6.11
C ILE A 194 12.50 0.77 6.52
N VAL A 195 11.45 1.38 5.98
CA VAL A 195 10.88 2.65 6.44
C VAL A 195 9.46 2.41 6.89
N ASN A 196 9.17 2.69 8.16
CA ASN A 196 7.86 2.41 8.75
C ASN A 196 6.99 3.66 8.87
N TYR A 197 5.78 3.57 8.36
CA TYR A 197 4.74 4.57 8.53
C TYR A 197 3.58 4.01 9.36
N LYS A 198 3.04 4.83 10.26
CA LYS A 198 1.86 4.44 11.03
C LYS A 198 0.63 4.37 10.12
N SER A 199 -0.16 3.32 10.27
CA SER A 199 -1.46 3.25 9.64
C SER A 199 -2.42 4.27 10.24
N ARG A 200 -3.50 4.61 9.53
CA ARG A 200 -4.55 5.50 10.03
C ARG A 200 -5.08 5.06 11.40
N ASN A 201 -5.34 3.76 11.58
CA ASN A 201 -5.84 3.23 12.85
C ASN A 201 -4.84 3.46 14.00
N GLN A 202 -3.54 3.33 13.75
CA GLN A 202 -2.51 3.62 14.76
C GLN A 202 -2.48 5.11 15.10
N LYS A 203 -2.56 5.99 14.10
CA LYS A 203 -2.60 7.46 14.28
C LYS A 203 -3.83 7.88 15.10
N VAL A 204 -5.01 7.33 14.80
CA VAL A 204 -6.25 7.61 15.51
C VAL A 204 -6.17 7.12 16.97
N ASN A 205 -5.72 5.90 17.20
CA ASN A 205 -5.60 5.34 18.55
C ASN A 205 -4.63 6.13 19.45
N GLU A 206 -3.53 6.63 18.90
CA GLU A 206 -2.59 7.50 19.62
C GLU A 206 -3.21 8.87 19.95
N GLY A 207 -4.00 9.43 19.04
CA GLY A 207 -4.76 10.66 19.29
C GLY A 207 -5.73 10.51 20.46
N PHE A 208 -6.48 9.40 20.52
CA PHE A 208 -7.36 9.09 21.67
C PHE A 208 -6.58 8.86 22.96
N SER A 209 -5.45 8.18 22.91
CA SER A 209 -4.63 7.91 24.10
C SER A 209 -4.03 9.19 24.70
N ASN A 210 -3.64 10.14 23.85
CA ASN A 210 -3.11 11.44 24.27
C ASN A 210 -4.23 12.37 24.78
N GLY A 211 -5.41 12.34 24.18
CA GLY A 211 -6.59 13.08 24.65
C GLY A 211 -7.03 12.65 26.07
N ASN A 212 -7.06 11.34 26.32
CA ASN A 212 -7.40 10.81 27.65
C ASN A 212 -6.35 11.11 28.74
N LYS A 213 -5.07 11.25 28.37
CA LYS A 213 -4.05 11.67 29.33
C LYS A 213 -4.19 13.13 29.71
N ASN A 214 -4.54 13.99 28.80
CA ASN A 214 -4.77 15.43 29.06
C ASN A 214 -6.03 15.66 29.90
N ASN A 215 -7.11 14.89 29.68
CA ASN A 215 -8.32 14.99 30.50
C ASN A 215 -8.09 14.48 31.95
N LYS A 216 -7.24 13.46 32.17
CA LYS A 216 -6.89 13.00 33.52
C LYS A 216 -6.00 13.99 34.30
N ILE A 217 -5.26 14.86 33.62
CA ILE A 217 -4.42 15.87 34.26
C ILE A 217 -5.29 17.08 34.67
N THR A 218 -6.33 17.44 33.90
CA THR A 218 -7.27 18.51 34.25
C THR A 218 -8.20 18.14 35.41
N GLU A 219 -8.59 16.89 35.59
CA GLU A 219 -9.41 16.46 36.73
C GLU A 219 -8.64 16.38 38.06
N LYS A 220 -7.31 16.39 38.06
CA LYS A 220 -6.47 16.38 39.29
C LYS A 220 -6.09 17.75 39.81
N THR A 221 -6.42 18.83 39.10
CA THR A 221 -6.10 20.20 39.51
C THR A 221 -7.29 20.96 40.08
N GLU A 222 -8.49 20.34 40.21
CA GLU A 222 -9.69 20.98 40.77
C GLU A 222 -10.08 20.49 42.18
N THR A 223 -9.21 19.72 42.87
CA THR A 223 -9.44 19.32 44.26
C THR A 223 -8.18 19.57 45.10
N ASP A 224 -7.98 20.85 45.48
CA ASP A 224 -7.30 21.28 46.71
C ASP A 224 -7.78 22.70 47.09
#